data_027345a2f24a695294a34f8ddd417736
#
_entry.id   027345a2f24a695294a34f8ddd417736
#
_cell.length_a   1.000
_cell.length_b   1.000
_cell.length_c   1.000
_cell.angle_alpha   90.00
_cell.angle_beta   90.00
_cell.angle_gamma   90.00
#
_symmetry.space_group_name_H-M   'P 1'
#
loop_
_entity.id
_entity.type
_entity.pdbx_description
1 polymer ?
#
loop_
_entity_poly.entity_id
_entity_poly.type
_entity_poly.pdbx_seq_one_letter_code
_entity_poly.pdbx_strand_id
1 'polypeptide(L)' 'MIFLGCDGGSTKTEWLLVGHTGQVLAHRIFPGCNFAFWGEDGFRDLMVRSVQTLLADSGIT' A
#
# COMPACT_ATOMS: atom_id res chain seq x y z
N MET A 1 -4.35 6.59 16.52
CA MET A 1 -4.81 6.66 15.12
C MET A 1 -3.65 6.31 14.19
N ILE A 2 -3.93 5.56 13.16
CA ILE A 2 -2.92 5.12 12.19
C ILE A 2 -3.29 5.70 10.83
N PHE A 3 -2.29 6.16 10.09
CA PHE A 3 -2.49 6.74 8.77
C PHE A 3 -1.87 5.85 7.70
N LEU A 4 -2.58 5.68 6.61
CA LEU A 4 -2.10 4.91 5.46
C LEU A 4 -1.91 5.88 4.30
N GLY A 5 -0.70 5.93 3.78
CA GLY A 5 -0.37 6.76 2.62
C GLY A 5 -0.02 5.88 1.43
N CYS A 6 -0.41 6.33 0.24
CA CYS A 6 -0.11 5.64 -1.00
C CYS A 6 0.25 6.64 -2.08
N ASP A 7 1.41 6.46 -2.68
CA ASP A 7 1.83 7.25 -3.84
C ASP A 7 1.88 6.32 -5.05
N GLY A 8 0.81 6.35 -5.84
CA GLY A 8 0.65 5.45 -6.97
C GLY A 8 1.23 6.02 -8.25
N GLY A 9 1.93 5.18 -9.00
CA GLY A 9 2.47 5.54 -10.29
C GLY A 9 2.37 4.39 -11.28
N SER A 10 2.72 4.63 -12.53
CA SER A 10 2.65 3.62 -13.58
C SER A 10 3.74 2.57 -13.45
N THR A 11 4.87 2.91 -12.85
CA THR A 11 6.01 2.00 -12.71
C THR A 11 6.12 1.39 -11.32
N LYS A 12 5.70 2.13 -10.29
CA LYS A 12 5.75 1.64 -8.92
C LYS A 12 4.66 2.31 -8.09
N THR A 13 4.29 1.64 -7.00
CA THR A 13 3.38 2.19 -5.99
C THR A 13 4.07 2.12 -4.65
N GLU A 14 4.19 3.24 -3.98
CA GLU A 14 4.82 3.32 -2.67
C GLU A 14 3.76 3.44 -1.58
N TRP A 15 3.85 2.57 -0.58
CA TRP A 15 2.91 2.50 0.53
C TRP A 15 3.62 2.82 1.84
N LEU A 16 2.94 3.57 2.69
CA LEU A 16 3.48 3.97 3.98
C LEU A 16 2.41 3.85 5.05
N LEU A 17 2.72 3.18 6.14
CA LEU A 17 1.85 3.09 7.31
C LEU A 17 2.51 3.84 8.45
N VAL A 18 1.82 4.84 9.00
CA VAL A 18 2.39 5.78 9.97
C VAL A 18 1.54 5.81 11.23
N GLY A 19 2.18 5.73 12.39
CA GLY A 19 1.52 5.82 13.68
C GLY A 19 1.16 7.27 14.03
N HIS A 20 0.38 7.43 15.10
CA HIS A 20 -0.13 8.75 15.52
C HIS A 20 0.99 9.71 15.97
N THR A 21 2.15 9.21 16.29
CA THR A 21 3.31 10.04 16.66
C THR A 21 4.21 10.38 15.47
N GLY A 22 3.82 9.96 14.26
CA GLY A 22 4.62 10.20 13.06
C GLY A 22 5.64 9.12 12.76
N GLN A 23 5.71 8.07 13.56
CA GLN A 23 6.65 6.98 13.32
C GLN A 23 6.19 6.12 12.15
N VAL A 24 7.14 5.66 11.32
CA VAL A 24 6.85 4.75 10.23
C VAL A 24 6.72 3.33 10.77
N LEU A 25 5.54 2.73 10.61
CA LEU A 25 5.27 1.38 11.07
C LEU A 25 5.57 0.34 9.99
N ALA A 26 5.35 0.69 8.72
CA ALA A 26 5.66 -0.17 7.59
C ALA A 26 5.84 0.67 6.34
N HIS A 27 6.68 0.20 5.43
CA HIS A 27 6.94 0.86 4.15
C HIS A 27 7.23 -0.22 3.10
N ARG A 28 6.51 -0.18 1.99
CA ARG A 28 6.70 -1.13 0.90
C ARG A 28 6.56 -0.46 -0.44
N ILE A 29 7.27 -0.99 -1.43
CA ILE A 29 7.16 -0.58 -2.82
C ILE A 29 6.66 -1.79 -3.61
N PHE A 30 5.54 -1.59 -4.32
CA PHE A 30 4.91 -2.62 -5.13
C PHE A 30 4.93 -2.20 -6.60
N PRO A 31 4.58 -3.11 -7.53
CA PRO A 31 4.44 -2.74 -8.94
C PRO A 31 3.46 -1.60 -9.14
N GLY A 32 3.59 -0.90 -10.27
CA GLY A 32 2.70 0.21 -10.58
C GLY A 32 1.23 -0.17 -10.55
N CYS A 33 0.40 0.78 -10.18
CA CYS A 33 -1.04 0.55 -10.03
C CYS A 33 -1.85 1.16 -11.18
N ASN A 34 -1.33 1.10 -12.40
CA ASN A 34 -2.01 1.62 -13.57
C ASN A 34 -3.31 0.84 -13.84
N PHE A 35 -4.44 1.48 -13.62
CA PHE A 35 -5.74 0.87 -13.75
C PHE A 35 -5.97 0.33 -15.19
N ALA A 36 -5.52 1.08 -16.20
CA ALA A 36 -5.69 0.65 -17.58
C ALA A 36 -4.95 -0.66 -17.89
N PHE A 37 -3.83 -0.90 -17.21
CA PHE A 37 -3.05 -2.12 -17.36
C PHE A 37 -3.66 -3.29 -16.58
N TRP A 38 -4.03 -3.04 -15.33
CA TRP A 38 -4.49 -4.11 -14.42
C TRP A 38 -5.96 -4.47 -14.60
N GLY A 39 -6.79 -3.51 -15.05
CA GLY A 39 -8.23 -3.67 -15.07
C GLY A 39 -8.82 -3.50 -13.66
N GLU A 40 -10.15 -3.52 -13.56
CA GLU A 40 -10.82 -3.26 -12.28
C GLU A 40 -10.50 -4.32 -11.23
N ASP A 41 -10.63 -5.60 -11.60
CA ASP A 41 -10.41 -6.69 -10.63
C ASP A 41 -8.94 -6.79 -10.25
N GLY A 42 -8.04 -6.66 -11.20
CA GLY A 42 -6.61 -6.70 -10.93
C GLY A 42 -6.15 -5.54 -10.06
N PHE A 43 -6.68 -4.35 -10.31
CA PHE A 43 -6.36 -3.18 -9.52
C PHE A 43 -6.85 -3.35 -8.07
N ARG A 44 -8.09 -3.81 -7.90
CA ARG A 44 -8.65 -4.04 -6.56
C ARG A 44 -7.83 -5.07 -5.79
N ASP A 45 -7.49 -6.18 -6.44
CA ASP A 45 -6.71 -7.23 -5.83
C ASP A 45 -5.33 -6.74 -5.40
N LEU A 46 -4.68 -5.92 -6.25
CA LEU A 46 -3.39 -5.33 -5.93
C LEU A 46 -3.48 -4.43 -4.70
N MET A 47 -4.53 -3.60 -4.60
CA MET A 47 -4.72 -2.72 -3.45
C MET A 47 -4.92 -3.52 -2.16
N VAL A 48 -5.79 -4.53 -2.20
CA VAL A 48 -6.09 -5.35 -1.03
C VAL A 48 -4.83 -6.08 -0.55
N ARG A 49 -4.08 -6.70 -1.45
CA ARG A 49 -2.86 -7.42 -1.08
C ARG A 49 -1.80 -6.49 -0.52
N SER A 50 -1.68 -5.30 -1.10
CA SER A 50 -0.70 -4.31 -0.62
C SER A 50 -1.00 -3.90 0.82
N VAL A 51 -2.26 -3.60 1.13
CA VAL A 51 -2.66 -3.22 2.48
C VAL A 51 -2.46 -4.38 3.45
N GLN A 52 -2.82 -5.60 3.07
CA GLN A 52 -2.62 -6.78 3.92
C GLN A 52 -1.15 -7.00 4.25
N THR A 53 -0.26 -6.84 3.27
CA THR A 53 1.18 -6.99 3.46
C THR A 53 1.70 -5.93 4.44
N LEU A 54 1.25 -4.69 4.29
CA LEU A 54 1.68 -3.60 5.18
C LEU A 54 1.24 -3.87 6.62
N LEU A 55 0.00 -4.30 6.81
CA LEU A 55 -0.50 -4.59 8.15
C LEU A 55 0.26 -5.74 8.80
N ALA A 56 0.56 -6.79 8.04
CA ALA A 56 1.34 -7.90 8.54
C ALA A 56 2.76 -7.46 8.92
N ASP A 57 3.40 -6.64 8.07
CA ASP A 57 4.75 -6.14 8.34
C ASP A 57 4.80 -5.26 9.59
N SER A 58 3.72 -4.52 9.86
CA SER A 58 3.68 -3.61 11.00
C SER A 58 3.41 -4.32 12.33
N GLY A 59 2.93 -5.56 12.27
CA GLY A 59 2.55 -6.31 13.46
C GLY A 59 1.21 -5.91 14.05
N ILE A 60 0.40 -5.13 13.32
CA ILE A 60 -0.88 -4.65 13.82
C ILE A 60 -1.98 -5.71 13.74
N THR A 61 -1.91 -6.60 12.78
CA THR A 61 -2.92 -7.65 12.61
C THR A 61 -2.52 -8.96 13.23
#